data_a9abf4576a6dfa5c4278d521e6cbc2ec
#
_entry.id   a9abf4576a6dfa5c4278d521e6cbc2ec
#
_cell.length_a   1.000
_cell.length_b   1.000
_cell.length_c   1.000
_cell.angle_alpha   90.00
_cell.angle_beta   90.00
_cell.angle_gamma   90.00
#
_symmetry.space_group_name_H-M   'P 1'
#
loop_
_entity.id
_entity.type
_entity.pdbx_description
1 polymer ?
#
loop_
_entity_poly.entity_id
_entity_poly.type
_entity_poly.pdbx_seq_one_letter_code
_entity_poly.pdbx_strand_id
1 'polypeptide(L)'
;LAPEYAVSPLDFEGVTPKLLVKAGDRVKAGTPLFFNKYNERVVFTSPVSGTVSAINRGEKRCILNVTVQADATQMYEEFAKLNVQTASREEIIDLLLKSGLWPMIIQRPYGIIADPSDTPKAVFVSTFDSAPLAPDYNFVLAGEKRNLETGIEAMRKLTSGKVHLGVRAGAEGEMAFLKGAEIHTVLPSSMPVNGTTNC
;
A
#
# COMPACT_ATOMS: atom_id res chain seq x y z
N LEU A 1 -17.32 -2.47 10.88
CA LEU A 1 -16.19 -3.34 10.57
C LEU A 1 -16.68 -4.75 10.28
N ALA A 2 -16.06 -5.45 9.32
CA ALA A 2 -16.28 -6.86 9.12
C ALA A 2 -15.77 -7.65 10.36
N PRO A 3 -16.36 -8.83 10.68
CA PRO A 3 -15.89 -9.60 11.81
C PRO A 3 -14.53 -10.28 11.58
N GLU A 4 -14.16 -10.49 10.31
CA GLU A 4 -12.96 -11.21 9.93
C GLU A 4 -12.27 -10.56 8.72
N TYR A 5 -10.95 -10.56 8.74
CA TYR A 5 -10.08 -10.02 7.69
C TYR A 5 -9.01 -11.03 7.32
N ALA A 6 -8.67 -11.10 6.06
CA ALA A 6 -7.62 -11.99 5.56
C ALA A 6 -6.56 -11.20 4.80
N VAL A 7 -5.29 -11.51 5.05
CA VAL A 7 -4.16 -10.99 4.28
C VAL A 7 -3.58 -12.13 3.46
N SER A 8 -3.61 -11.96 2.13
CA SER A 8 -3.17 -12.98 1.17
C SER A 8 -1.80 -12.62 0.59
N PRO A 9 -0.77 -13.47 0.78
CA PRO A 9 0.50 -13.27 0.07
C PRO A 9 0.38 -13.36 -1.45
N LEU A 10 -0.67 -14.04 -1.95
CA LEU A 10 -0.89 -14.25 -3.38
C LEU A 10 -1.32 -12.96 -4.12
N ASP A 11 -1.76 -11.94 -3.38
CA ASP A 11 -2.10 -10.64 -3.94
C ASP A 11 -0.85 -9.83 -4.33
N PHE A 12 0.35 -10.33 -3.96
CA PHE A 12 1.62 -9.67 -4.22
C PHE A 12 2.52 -10.56 -5.09
N GLU A 13 2.77 -10.13 -6.30
CA GLU A 13 3.58 -10.85 -7.27
C GLU A 13 5.01 -11.11 -6.75
N GLY A 14 5.49 -12.33 -6.87
CA GLY A 14 6.85 -12.73 -6.49
C GLY A 14 7.10 -12.87 -4.98
N VAL A 15 6.09 -12.73 -4.12
CA VAL A 15 6.24 -12.86 -2.67
C VAL A 15 6.25 -14.33 -2.25
N THR A 16 7.31 -14.72 -1.52
CA THR A 16 7.37 -16.01 -0.82
C THR A 16 7.24 -15.73 0.69
N PRO A 17 6.07 -15.99 1.29
CA PRO A 17 5.80 -15.60 2.67
C PRO A 17 6.53 -16.48 3.68
N LYS A 18 7.07 -15.86 4.73
CA LYS A 18 7.58 -16.51 5.93
C LYS A 18 6.84 -15.96 7.14
N LEU A 19 6.11 -16.82 7.82
CA LEU A 19 5.21 -16.44 8.92
C LEU A 19 5.98 -15.94 10.14
N LEU A 20 5.42 -14.91 10.78
CA LEU A 20 5.84 -14.39 12.07
C LEU A 20 4.83 -14.72 13.17
N VAL A 21 3.63 -15.17 12.79
CA VAL A 21 2.54 -15.49 13.72
C VAL A 21 2.04 -16.91 13.53
N LYS A 22 1.31 -17.41 14.50
CA LYS A 22 0.58 -18.69 14.48
C LYS A 22 -0.90 -18.46 14.84
N ALA A 23 -1.72 -19.46 14.55
CA ALA A 23 -3.13 -19.42 14.96
C ALA A 23 -3.25 -19.30 16.50
N GLY A 24 -4.12 -18.43 16.95
CA GLY A 24 -4.31 -18.08 18.37
C GLY A 24 -3.51 -16.88 18.85
N ASP A 25 -2.53 -16.38 18.09
CA ASP A 25 -1.78 -15.19 18.50
C ASP A 25 -2.66 -13.93 18.47
N ARG A 26 -2.41 -13.05 19.43
CA ARG A 26 -3.03 -11.73 19.50
C ARG A 26 -2.18 -10.74 18.68
N VAL A 27 -2.85 -9.95 17.86
CA VAL A 27 -2.22 -8.93 17.01
C VAL A 27 -2.95 -7.59 17.13
N LYS A 28 -2.22 -6.51 16.89
CA LYS A 28 -2.79 -5.16 16.72
C LYS A 28 -2.83 -4.82 15.24
N ALA A 29 -3.60 -3.80 14.85
CA ALA A 29 -3.47 -3.22 13.52
C ALA A 29 -2.04 -2.67 13.34
N GLY A 30 -1.32 -3.16 12.32
CA GLY A 30 0.09 -2.86 12.11
C GLY A 30 1.08 -3.94 12.59
N THR A 31 0.65 -4.95 13.38
CA THR A 31 1.53 -6.06 13.76
C THR A 31 1.92 -6.89 12.55
N PRO A 32 3.22 -7.17 12.31
CA PRO A 32 3.66 -8.00 11.19
C PRO A 32 3.14 -9.45 11.28
N LEU A 33 2.50 -9.92 10.21
CA LEU A 33 1.98 -11.28 10.09
C LEU A 33 2.98 -12.22 9.39
N PHE A 34 3.61 -11.73 8.35
CA PHE A 34 4.64 -12.45 7.60
C PHE A 34 5.55 -11.45 6.87
N PHE A 35 6.68 -11.94 6.37
CA PHE A 35 7.61 -11.17 5.55
C PHE A 35 7.96 -11.92 4.27
N ASN A 36 8.56 -11.22 3.30
CA ASN A 36 9.06 -11.85 2.09
C ASN A 36 10.41 -12.54 2.35
N LYS A 37 10.49 -13.85 2.13
CA LYS A 37 11.71 -14.66 2.32
C LYS A 37 12.96 -14.09 1.66
N TYR A 38 12.79 -13.44 0.51
CA TYR A 38 13.92 -12.89 -0.27
C TYR A 38 14.31 -11.46 0.14
N ASN A 39 13.46 -10.79 0.92
CA ASN A 39 13.76 -9.50 1.52
C ASN A 39 13.00 -9.38 2.86
N GLU A 40 13.68 -9.73 3.94
CA GLU A 40 13.06 -9.80 5.28
C GLU A 40 12.60 -8.43 5.81
N ARG A 41 13.06 -7.33 5.22
CA ARG A 41 12.61 -5.98 5.57
C ARG A 41 11.19 -5.69 5.06
N VAL A 42 10.75 -6.41 4.03
CA VAL A 42 9.40 -6.25 3.44
C VAL A 42 8.42 -7.08 4.25
N VAL A 43 7.72 -6.44 5.17
CA VAL A 43 6.73 -7.05 6.06
C VAL A 43 5.31 -6.75 5.62
N PHE A 44 4.40 -7.67 5.94
CA PHE A 44 2.96 -7.56 5.69
C PHE A 44 2.25 -7.59 7.03
N THR A 45 1.51 -6.53 7.31
CA THR A 45 0.94 -6.28 8.62
C THR A 45 -0.55 -6.58 8.69
N SER A 46 -1.05 -6.80 9.89
CA SER A 46 -2.48 -6.96 10.14
C SER A 46 -3.23 -5.65 9.90
N PRO A 47 -4.34 -5.66 9.13
CA PRO A 47 -5.16 -4.47 8.94
C PRO A 47 -6.02 -4.12 10.16
N VAL A 48 -6.19 -5.06 11.09
CA VAL A 48 -7.04 -4.92 12.29
C VAL A 48 -6.37 -5.50 13.52
N SER A 49 -6.78 -5.05 14.70
CA SER A 49 -6.45 -5.77 15.94
C SER A 49 -7.40 -6.93 16.17
N GLY A 50 -6.87 -8.01 16.71
CA GLY A 50 -7.67 -9.19 16.94
C GLY A 50 -6.86 -10.44 17.26
N THR A 51 -7.43 -11.58 16.96
CA THR A 51 -6.80 -12.89 17.11
C THR A 51 -6.62 -13.54 15.76
N VAL A 52 -5.44 -14.07 15.48
CA VAL A 52 -5.19 -14.88 14.27
C VAL A 52 -6.05 -16.14 14.35
N SER A 53 -7.16 -16.18 13.61
CA SER A 53 -8.13 -17.29 13.63
C SER A 53 -7.63 -18.48 12.84
N ALA A 54 -7.01 -18.26 11.69
CA ALA A 54 -6.50 -19.32 10.82
C ALA A 54 -5.30 -18.91 9.99
N ILE A 55 -4.50 -19.90 9.61
CA ILE A 55 -3.47 -19.80 8.56
C ILE A 55 -3.85 -20.84 7.51
N ASN A 56 -4.50 -20.39 6.45
CA ASN A 56 -4.98 -21.27 5.40
C ASN A 56 -3.83 -21.65 4.46
N ARG A 57 -3.73 -22.94 4.17
CA ARG A 57 -2.69 -23.49 3.31
C ARG A 57 -3.31 -24.28 2.17
N GLY A 58 -2.76 -24.09 0.98
CA GLY A 58 -3.10 -24.84 -0.21
C GLY A 58 -2.12 -25.99 -0.46
N GLU A 59 -2.07 -26.40 -1.71
CA GLU A 59 -1.14 -27.43 -2.16
C GLU A 59 0.31 -27.10 -1.85
N LYS A 60 1.13 -28.13 -1.61
CA LYS A 60 2.56 -28.01 -1.28
C LYS A 60 2.82 -27.08 -0.08
N ARG A 61 1.85 -26.95 0.84
CA ARG A 61 1.89 -26.07 2.02
C ARG A 61 2.00 -24.58 1.71
N CYS A 62 1.64 -24.16 0.48
CA CYS A 62 1.59 -22.75 0.12
C CYS A 62 0.63 -22.01 1.07
N ILE A 63 1.04 -20.86 1.59
CA ILE A 63 0.18 -20.00 2.44
C ILE A 63 -0.77 -19.25 1.51
N LEU A 64 -2.06 -19.51 1.65
CA LEU A 64 -3.10 -18.81 0.90
C LEU A 64 -3.45 -17.48 1.55
N ASN A 65 -3.70 -17.51 2.85
CA ASN A 65 -3.94 -16.29 3.62
C ASN A 65 -3.73 -16.51 5.13
N VAL A 66 -3.60 -15.40 5.84
CA VAL A 66 -3.64 -15.31 7.30
C VAL A 66 -4.91 -14.57 7.68
N THR A 67 -5.78 -15.21 8.43
CA THR A 67 -7.08 -14.67 8.80
C THR A 67 -7.04 -14.15 10.24
N VAL A 68 -7.58 -12.96 10.46
CA VAL A 68 -7.65 -12.30 11.77
C VAL A 68 -9.10 -12.01 12.10
N GLN A 69 -9.58 -12.53 13.21
CA GLN A 69 -10.86 -12.17 13.78
C GLN A 69 -10.73 -10.83 14.50
N ALA A 70 -11.45 -9.83 14.01
CA ALA A 70 -11.32 -8.46 14.49
C ALA A 70 -11.92 -8.26 15.88
N ASP A 71 -11.25 -7.43 16.69
CA ASP A 71 -11.81 -6.94 17.96
C ASP A 71 -12.88 -5.87 17.73
N ALA A 72 -13.82 -5.76 18.64
CA ALA A 72 -14.82 -4.68 18.64
C ALA A 72 -14.15 -3.30 18.81
N THR A 73 -13.12 -3.22 19.65
CA THR A 73 -12.32 -2.01 19.85
C THR A 73 -10.94 -2.24 19.27
N GLN A 74 -10.56 -1.40 18.29
CA GLN A 74 -9.30 -1.55 17.59
C GLN A 74 -8.13 -0.98 18.40
N MET A 75 -7.04 -1.74 18.44
CA MET A 75 -5.74 -1.33 18.97
C MET A 75 -4.74 -1.23 17.82
N TYR A 76 -3.86 -0.25 17.89
CA TYR A 76 -2.89 0.04 16.84
C TYR A 76 -1.46 -0.12 17.34
N GLU A 77 -0.56 -0.55 16.46
CA GLU A 77 0.88 -0.41 16.71
C GLU A 77 1.27 1.05 16.60
N GLU A 78 2.14 1.47 17.51
CA GLU A 78 2.67 2.84 17.50
C GLU A 78 3.97 2.87 16.70
N PHE A 79 4.00 3.66 15.65
CA PHE A 79 5.20 3.92 14.87
C PHE A 79 5.79 5.29 15.23
N ALA A 80 7.11 5.43 15.05
CA ALA A 80 7.78 6.70 15.28
C ALA A 80 7.17 7.80 14.41
N LYS A 81 6.83 8.94 15.02
CA LYS A 81 6.35 10.11 14.29
C LYS A 81 7.53 10.74 13.56
N LEU A 82 7.43 10.83 12.24
CA LEU A 82 8.45 11.39 11.38
C LEU A 82 7.95 12.71 10.78
N ASN A 83 8.78 13.76 10.87
CA ASN A 83 8.52 14.97 10.10
C ASN A 83 9.06 14.76 8.68
N VAL A 84 8.17 14.52 7.73
CA VAL A 84 8.52 14.21 6.32
C VAL A 84 9.35 15.33 5.68
N GLN A 85 9.18 16.59 6.07
CA GLN A 85 9.93 17.70 5.47
C GLN A 85 11.42 17.65 5.82
N THR A 86 11.76 17.26 7.05
CA THR A 86 13.14 17.20 7.54
C THR A 86 13.77 15.82 7.43
N ALA A 87 12.96 14.79 7.30
CA ALA A 87 13.40 13.41 7.23
C ALA A 87 14.24 13.10 5.98
N SER A 88 15.22 12.24 6.15
CA SER A 88 15.98 11.66 5.05
C SER A 88 15.15 10.63 4.27
N ARG A 89 15.61 10.28 3.07
CA ARG A 89 15.03 9.23 2.25
C ARG A 89 15.03 7.87 2.99
N GLU A 90 16.13 7.56 3.64
CA GLU A 90 16.35 6.31 4.36
C GLU A 90 15.38 6.17 5.55
N GLU A 91 15.16 7.25 6.31
CA GLU A 91 14.21 7.27 7.42
C GLU A 91 12.77 7.02 6.96
N ILE A 92 12.40 7.61 5.80
CA ILE A 92 11.07 7.39 5.19
C ILE A 92 10.94 5.93 4.75
N ILE A 93 11.94 5.37 4.06
CA ILE A 93 11.94 3.96 3.65
C ILE A 93 11.81 3.04 4.86
N ASP A 94 12.59 3.27 5.90
CA ASP A 94 12.56 2.45 7.11
C ASP A 94 11.19 2.50 7.80
N LEU A 95 10.56 3.67 7.85
CA LEU A 95 9.21 3.81 8.40
C LEU A 95 8.17 3.05 7.56
N LEU A 96 8.21 3.20 6.23
CA LEU A 96 7.29 2.51 5.32
C LEU A 96 7.46 0.99 5.36
N LEU A 97 8.69 0.51 5.49
CA LEU A 97 8.98 -0.92 5.66
C LEU A 97 8.44 -1.45 6.99
N LYS A 98 8.73 -0.77 8.10
CA LYS A 98 8.29 -1.18 9.45
C LYS A 98 6.77 -1.13 9.62
N SER A 99 6.12 -0.15 9.00
CA SER A 99 4.66 -0.01 9.07
C SER A 99 3.89 -0.95 8.13
N GLY A 100 4.60 -1.69 7.26
CA GLY A 100 3.95 -2.58 6.27
C GLY A 100 3.28 -1.83 5.11
N LEU A 101 3.64 -0.57 4.88
CA LEU A 101 3.13 0.22 3.75
C LEU A 101 3.98 0.05 2.49
N TRP A 102 5.24 -0.35 2.63
CA TRP A 102 6.16 -0.53 1.50
C TRP A 102 5.62 -1.48 0.41
N PRO A 103 4.97 -2.62 0.72
CA PRO A 103 4.40 -3.51 -0.28
C PRO A 103 3.40 -2.89 -1.25
N MET A 104 2.85 -1.70 -0.93
CA MET A 104 1.95 -0.94 -1.82
C MET A 104 2.70 -0.21 -2.93
N ILE A 105 4.03 -0.12 -2.87
CA ILE A 105 4.87 0.52 -3.90
C ILE A 105 5.31 -0.54 -4.89
N ILE A 106 4.78 -0.46 -6.11
CA ILE A 106 5.00 -1.45 -7.16
C ILE A 106 5.98 -0.92 -8.18
N GLN A 107 6.99 -1.73 -8.50
CA GLN A 107 7.99 -1.44 -9.52
C GLN A 107 7.52 -1.86 -10.90
N ARG A 108 7.47 -0.92 -11.82
CA ARG A 108 7.17 -1.19 -13.24
C ARG A 108 8.46 -1.39 -14.03
N PRO A 109 8.46 -2.19 -15.12
CA PRO A 109 7.32 -2.87 -15.76
C PRO A 109 6.93 -4.22 -15.11
N TYR A 110 7.67 -4.72 -14.13
CA TYR A 110 7.57 -6.09 -13.65
C TYR A 110 6.34 -6.36 -12.78
N GLY A 111 5.70 -5.33 -12.21
CA GLY A 111 4.54 -5.49 -11.34
C GLY A 111 4.84 -6.06 -9.96
N ILE A 112 6.10 -6.11 -9.57
CA ILE A 112 6.58 -6.61 -8.27
C ILE A 112 6.71 -5.49 -7.25
N ILE A 113 6.82 -5.84 -5.97
CA ILE A 113 7.13 -4.88 -4.91
C ILE A 113 8.49 -4.22 -5.21
N ALA A 114 8.55 -2.89 -5.09
CA ALA A 114 9.77 -2.14 -5.35
C ALA A 114 10.90 -2.54 -4.39
N ASP A 115 12.13 -2.63 -4.93
CA ASP A 115 13.30 -2.85 -4.08
C ASP A 115 13.61 -1.56 -3.30
N PRO A 116 13.68 -1.61 -1.95
CA PRO A 116 14.00 -0.44 -1.14
C PRO A 116 15.37 0.18 -1.40
N SER A 117 16.30 -0.58 -1.97
CA SER A 117 17.64 -0.11 -2.33
C SER A 117 17.67 0.70 -3.62
N ASP A 118 16.69 0.50 -4.50
CA ASP A 118 16.61 1.18 -5.79
C ASP A 118 16.08 2.62 -5.64
N THR A 119 16.60 3.52 -6.47
CA THR A 119 16.07 4.87 -6.60
C THR A 119 15.35 5.01 -7.93
N PRO A 120 14.01 5.08 -7.93
CA PRO A 120 13.24 5.17 -9.17
C PRO A 120 13.45 6.51 -9.85
N LYS A 121 13.34 6.53 -11.19
CA LYS A 121 13.39 7.75 -12.01
C LYS A 121 12.16 8.63 -11.82
N ALA A 122 11.02 8.02 -11.48
CA ALA A 122 9.76 8.70 -11.24
C ALA A 122 8.84 7.83 -10.39
N VAL A 123 7.89 8.46 -9.71
CA VAL A 123 6.81 7.79 -8.98
C VAL A 123 5.48 8.21 -9.62
N PHE A 124 4.63 7.24 -9.92
CA PHE A 124 3.30 7.46 -10.48
C PHE A 124 2.25 7.12 -9.43
N VAL A 125 1.32 8.04 -9.21
CA VAL A 125 0.20 7.88 -8.29
C VAL A 125 -1.10 8.05 -9.09
N SER A 126 -2.00 7.07 -9.04
CA SER A 126 -3.34 7.21 -9.63
C SER A 126 -4.34 7.64 -8.57
N THR A 127 -5.17 8.63 -8.88
CA THR A 127 -6.25 9.09 -8.01
C THR A 127 -7.63 8.63 -8.50
N PHE A 128 -7.68 7.70 -9.44
CA PHE A 128 -8.93 7.10 -9.90
C PHE A 128 -8.69 5.66 -10.35
N ASP A 129 -9.78 4.92 -10.39
CA ASP A 129 -9.85 3.60 -10.98
C ASP A 129 -11.04 3.59 -11.95
N SER A 130 -10.93 2.83 -13.04
CA SER A 130 -11.97 2.68 -14.05
C SER A 130 -12.75 1.37 -13.95
N ALA A 131 -12.44 0.51 -12.97
CA ALA A 131 -13.17 -0.73 -12.74
C ALA A 131 -14.63 -0.42 -12.32
N PRO A 132 -15.62 -1.24 -12.74
CA PRO A 132 -17.05 -0.95 -12.51
C PRO A 132 -17.45 -0.78 -11.05
N LEU A 133 -16.75 -1.44 -10.12
CA LEU A 133 -17.00 -1.39 -8.67
C LEU A 133 -15.86 -0.71 -7.90
N ALA A 134 -15.03 0.07 -8.59
CA ALA A 134 -13.95 0.81 -7.95
C ALA A 134 -14.51 1.86 -6.99
N PRO A 135 -13.81 2.12 -5.86
CA PRO A 135 -14.21 3.17 -4.95
C PRO A 135 -14.08 4.56 -5.60
N ASP A 136 -14.97 5.46 -5.26
CA ASP A 136 -14.79 6.87 -5.56
C ASP A 136 -13.78 7.46 -4.56
N TYR A 137 -12.57 7.72 -5.05
CA TYR A 137 -11.49 8.24 -4.19
C TYR A 137 -11.77 9.64 -3.67
N ASN A 138 -12.57 10.47 -4.35
CA ASN A 138 -12.96 11.79 -3.86
C ASN A 138 -13.83 11.64 -2.60
N PHE A 139 -14.74 10.66 -2.60
CA PHE A 139 -15.55 10.35 -1.44
C PHE A 139 -14.72 9.73 -0.30
N VAL A 140 -13.90 8.73 -0.62
CA VAL A 140 -13.10 7.99 0.39
C VAL A 140 -12.05 8.90 1.05
N LEU A 141 -11.45 9.81 0.28
CA LEU A 141 -10.40 10.71 0.75
C LEU A 141 -10.92 12.11 1.15
N ALA A 142 -12.24 12.26 1.22
CA ALA A 142 -12.84 13.51 1.66
C ALA A 142 -12.36 13.88 3.08
N GLY A 143 -11.79 15.07 3.23
CA GLY A 143 -11.22 15.54 4.50
C GLY A 143 -9.75 15.17 4.74
N GLU A 144 -9.15 14.26 3.97
CA GLU A 144 -7.79 13.77 4.16
C GLU A 144 -6.71 14.60 3.43
N LYS A 145 -7.03 15.82 3.05
CA LYS A 145 -6.15 16.70 2.26
C LYS A 145 -4.73 16.79 2.82
N ARG A 146 -4.59 17.04 4.12
CA ARG A 146 -3.29 17.17 4.79
C ARG A 146 -2.47 15.86 4.74
N ASN A 147 -3.15 14.74 4.90
CA ASN A 147 -2.51 13.43 4.85
C ASN A 147 -2.04 13.11 3.42
N LEU A 148 -2.83 13.46 2.41
CA LEU A 148 -2.44 13.34 1.01
C LEU A 148 -1.24 14.21 0.65
N GLU A 149 -1.22 15.47 1.07
CA GLU A 149 -0.07 16.37 0.88
C GLU A 149 1.21 15.79 1.51
N THR A 150 1.11 15.26 2.74
CA THR A 150 2.22 14.59 3.42
C THR A 150 2.69 13.34 2.69
N GLY A 151 1.75 12.54 2.16
CA GLY A 151 2.05 11.36 1.36
C GLY A 151 2.80 11.69 0.07
N ILE A 152 2.36 12.70 -0.68
CA ILE A 152 3.05 13.15 -1.90
C ILE A 152 4.45 13.66 -1.58
N GLU A 153 4.63 14.40 -0.48
CA GLU A 153 5.94 14.88 -0.06
C GLU A 153 6.88 13.72 0.31
N ALA A 154 6.36 12.67 0.97
CA ALA A 154 7.12 11.45 1.21
C ALA A 154 7.54 10.76 -0.10
N MET A 155 6.62 10.62 -1.06
CA MET A 155 6.90 10.01 -2.36
C MET A 155 7.96 10.79 -3.16
N ARG A 156 7.96 12.13 -3.07
CA ARG A 156 8.99 12.98 -3.71
C ARG A 156 10.39 12.66 -3.22
N LYS A 157 10.55 12.30 -1.96
CA LYS A 157 11.86 11.94 -1.38
C LYS A 157 12.33 10.55 -1.77
N LEU A 158 11.45 9.69 -2.27
CA LEU A 158 11.82 8.35 -2.72
C LEU A 158 12.43 8.30 -4.12
N THR A 159 12.23 9.35 -4.93
CA THR A 159 12.70 9.40 -6.33
C THR A 159 13.73 10.49 -6.55
N SER A 160 14.65 10.27 -7.48
CA SER A 160 15.54 11.32 -7.99
C SER A 160 14.87 12.26 -9.03
N GLY A 161 13.69 11.89 -9.51
CA GLY A 161 12.94 12.63 -10.50
C GLY A 161 11.67 13.27 -9.93
N LYS A 162 10.55 13.05 -10.59
CA LYS A 162 9.26 13.69 -10.25
C LYS A 162 8.22 12.67 -9.80
N VAL A 163 7.25 13.16 -9.05
CA VAL A 163 6.00 12.44 -8.78
C VAL A 163 4.97 12.89 -9.79
N HIS A 164 4.36 11.94 -10.47
CA HIS A 164 3.31 12.14 -11.46
C HIS A 164 1.97 11.68 -10.88
N LEU A 165 0.96 12.53 -10.97
CA LEU A 165 -0.38 12.27 -10.45
C LEU A 165 -1.35 12.12 -11.63
N GLY A 166 -1.86 10.91 -11.83
CA GLY A 166 -2.91 10.65 -12.81
C GLY A 166 -4.27 11.02 -12.25
N VAL A 167 -4.98 11.97 -12.84
CA VAL A 167 -6.32 12.37 -12.44
C VAL A 167 -7.33 12.12 -13.57
N ARG A 168 -8.58 11.85 -13.21
CA ARG A 168 -9.65 11.69 -14.19
C ARG A 168 -9.92 13.04 -14.88
N ALA A 169 -10.16 13.02 -16.18
CA ALA A 169 -10.56 14.21 -16.94
C ALA A 169 -11.83 14.82 -16.32
N GLY A 170 -11.78 16.14 -16.07
CA GLY A 170 -12.84 16.89 -15.40
C GLY A 170 -12.73 16.95 -13.86
N ALA A 171 -11.78 16.20 -13.26
CA ALA A 171 -11.53 16.20 -11.81
C ALA A 171 -10.20 16.90 -11.42
N GLU A 172 -9.56 17.61 -12.35
CA GLU A 172 -8.26 18.24 -12.14
C GLU A 172 -8.27 19.23 -10.97
N GLY A 173 -9.36 19.98 -10.84
CA GLY A 173 -9.55 20.97 -9.77
C GLY A 173 -9.59 20.36 -8.37
N GLU A 174 -10.07 19.12 -8.24
CA GLU A 174 -10.21 18.42 -6.96
C GLU A 174 -8.86 18.06 -6.36
N MET A 175 -7.86 17.79 -7.22
CA MET A 175 -6.49 17.41 -6.82
C MET A 175 -5.47 18.54 -6.98
N ALA A 176 -5.89 19.74 -7.40
CA ALA A 176 -5.01 20.89 -7.61
C ALA A 176 -4.29 21.39 -6.35
N PHE A 177 -4.74 20.96 -5.18
CA PHE A 177 -4.08 21.26 -3.90
C PHE A 177 -2.80 20.44 -3.68
N LEU A 178 -2.61 19.30 -4.35
CA LEU A 178 -1.45 18.43 -4.21
C LEU A 178 -0.23 19.07 -4.90
N LYS A 179 0.39 19.99 -4.18
CA LYS A 179 1.60 20.66 -4.64
C LYS A 179 2.78 19.67 -4.62
N GLY A 180 3.62 19.74 -5.66
CA GLY A 180 4.83 18.92 -5.74
C GLY A 180 4.69 17.65 -6.58
N ALA A 181 3.53 17.40 -7.17
CA ALA A 181 3.34 16.39 -8.22
C ALA A 181 2.96 17.06 -9.54
N GLU A 182 3.38 16.47 -10.66
CA GLU A 182 2.90 16.85 -11.99
C GLU A 182 1.57 16.16 -12.26
N ILE A 183 0.53 16.95 -12.50
CA ILE A 183 -0.82 16.44 -12.76
C ILE A 183 -0.94 16.06 -14.24
N HIS A 184 -1.39 14.85 -14.50
CA HIS A 184 -1.69 14.34 -15.82
C HIS A 184 -3.16 13.95 -15.90
N THR A 185 -3.86 14.56 -16.83
CA THR A 185 -5.27 14.24 -17.08
C THR A 185 -5.38 12.98 -17.92
N VAL A 186 -6.12 12.02 -17.44
CA VAL A 186 -6.38 10.77 -18.14
C VAL A 186 -7.85 10.71 -18.52
N LEU A 187 -8.12 10.61 -19.81
CA LEU A 187 -9.46 10.33 -20.29
C LEU A 187 -9.80 8.89 -19.97
N PRO A 188 -10.95 8.58 -19.36
CA PRO A 188 -11.42 7.22 -19.25
C PRO A 188 -11.69 6.74 -20.69
N SER A 189 -10.70 6.11 -21.31
CA SER A 189 -10.93 5.45 -22.57
C SER A 189 -11.88 4.30 -22.31
N SER A 190 -12.81 4.08 -23.23
CA SER A 190 -13.59 2.86 -23.33
C SER A 190 -12.67 1.71 -23.74
N MET A 191 -11.66 1.42 -22.92
CA MET A 191 -10.81 0.25 -23.15
C MET A 191 -11.59 -1.00 -22.75
N PRO A 192 -11.58 -2.03 -23.60
CA PRO A 192 -12.03 -3.35 -23.17
C PRO A 192 -11.20 -3.76 -21.95
N VAL A 193 -11.86 -4.40 -21.01
CA VAL A 193 -11.33 -4.91 -19.74
C VAL A 193 -10.32 -6.04 -20.05
N ASN A 194 -9.16 -5.68 -20.52
CA ASN A 194 -7.99 -6.55 -20.58
C ASN A 194 -6.96 -5.91 -19.68
N GLY A 195 -6.79 -6.53 -18.50
CA GLY A 195 -6.01 -6.07 -17.35
C GLY A 195 -4.55 -5.73 -17.57
N THR A 196 -4.31 -4.71 -18.38
CA THR A 196 -3.01 -4.05 -18.48
C THR A 196 -3.26 -2.54 -18.49
N THR A 197 -3.23 -1.94 -17.32
CA THR A 197 -3.05 -0.51 -17.21
C THR A 197 -1.67 -0.17 -17.79
N ASN A 198 -1.66 0.25 -19.04
CA ASN A 198 -0.51 0.93 -19.61
C ASN A 198 -0.46 2.34 -18.99
N CYS A 199 0.44 2.56 -18.07
CA CYS A 199 1.02 3.86 -17.74
C CYS A 199 2.42 3.91 -18.33
#